data_a71a202e0d8dc555774b937f8fb5c4b9
#
_entry.id   a71a202e0d8dc555774b937f8fb5c4b9
#
_cell.length_a   1.000
_cell.length_b   1.000
_cell.length_c   1.000
_cell.angle_alpha   90.00
_cell.angle_beta   90.00
_cell.angle_gamma   90.00
#
_symmetry.space_group_name_H-M   'P 1'
#
loop_
_entity.id
_entity.type
_entity.pdbx_description
1 polymer ?
#
loop_
_entity_poly.entity_id
_entity_poly.type
_entity_poly.pdbx_seq_one_letter_code
_entity_poly.pdbx_strand_id
1 'polypeptide(L)'
;MKFRSLFLSALCGLAVSTAFTSCSDDKYDPFEYGSNVALPEHRGLVLNEGSFQKNNASIAFFDAVMDTTTKAANDLYLIQNKKQLGDTGQDLIVEDNNIYVSVYGSSYVAKLNKAGIEQARKSFGSDLGQPRYLAECDGFIYVTTYGGYVVKLNANDLSEAGKVKVGPAAERIDEENGILYVACGSTLDGQPDKRMFIIDTKNFTDAATKSVDVCDNTQIVCATDNYVFIQGYGADWTNTPLWVYDIKSGKPEDTGEYATYVIEGENDNKAFAVFSKTDWETYETINTYFVYDASTKTKTDVTSKITSAASALANATIYSLSEGENGSFYITTSLYSAGNGTVYHFDSNYKLLGSFTSWGQSPKKVVVM
;
A
#
# COMPACT_ATOMS: atom_id res chain seq x y z
N MET A 1 -7.04 -3.08 -5.16
CA MET A 1 -7.60 -4.18 -5.99
C MET A 1 -8.08 -3.60 -7.31
N LYS A 2 -7.24 -3.67 -8.33
CA LYS A 2 -7.59 -3.12 -9.66
C LYS A 2 -8.57 -4.09 -10.34
N PHE A 3 -9.78 -3.62 -10.68
CA PHE A 3 -10.74 -4.42 -11.42
C PHE A 3 -10.29 -4.57 -12.87
N ARG A 4 -9.85 -5.75 -13.27
CA ARG A 4 -9.62 -6.10 -14.69
C ARG A 4 -10.95 -6.18 -15.42
N SER A 5 -11.17 -5.32 -16.43
CA SER A 5 -12.32 -5.39 -17.32
C SER A 5 -12.20 -6.63 -18.23
N LEU A 6 -13.10 -7.60 -18.07
CA LEU A 6 -13.26 -8.74 -18.95
C LEU A 6 -14.04 -8.31 -20.20
N PHE A 7 -13.40 -8.28 -21.35
CA PHE A 7 -14.08 -8.22 -22.65
C PHE A 7 -14.72 -9.58 -22.97
N LEU A 8 -16.04 -9.61 -22.96
CA LEU A 8 -16.84 -10.75 -23.40
C LEU A 8 -17.02 -10.71 -24.92
N SER A 9 -16.42 -11.64 -25.63
CA SER A 9 -16.81 -11.96 -27.02
C SER A 9 -17.89 -13.04 -27.00
N ALA A 10 -19.08 -12.65 -27.44
CA ALA A 10 -20.22 -13.54 -27.60
C ALA A 10 -20.03 -14.48 -28.79
N LEU A 11 -20.14 -15.79 -28.57
CA LEU A 11 -20.51 -16.75 -29.63
C LEU A 11 -21.72 -17.56 -29.17
N CYS A 12 -22.82 -17.45 -29.93
CA CYS A 12 -24.03 -18.22 -29.76
C CYS A 12 -23.82 -19.70 -30.11
N GLY A 13 -24.24 -20.59 -29.22
CA GLY A 13 -24.42 -22.00 -29.49
C GLY A 13 -25.50 -22.56 -28.56
N LEU A 14 -26.72 -22.78 -29.08
CA LEU A 14 -27.77 -23.48 -28.38
C LEU A 14 -27.39 -24.94 -28.13
N ALA A 15 -27.38 -25.35 -26.88
CA ALA A 15 -27.55 -26.74 -26.49
C ALA A 15 -28.38 -26.78 -25.22
N VAL A 16 -29.57 -27.38 -25.35
CA VAL A 16 -30.48 -27.72 -24.26
C VAL A 16 -29.83 -28.85 -23.44
N SER A 17 -29.54 -28.63 -22.18
CA SER A 17 -29.29 -29.70 -21.22
C SER A 17 -29.76 -29.29 -19.82
N THR A 18 -30.64 -30.11 -19.33
CA THR A 18 -31.21 -30.28 -17.99
C THR A 18 -30.51 -29.54 -16.85
N ALA A 19 -31.27 -28.65 -16.22
CA ALA A 19 -30.95 -27.96 -15.00
C ALA A 19 -30.76 -28.96 -13.84
N PHE A 20 -29.53 -29.18 -13.43
CA PHE A 20 -29.25 -29.48 -12.04
C PHE A 20 -29.00 -28.13 -11.37
N THR A 21 -30.03 -27.56 -10.74
CA THR A 21 -29.87 -26.51 -9.76
C THR A 21 -29.22 -27.14 -8.52
N SER A 22 -27.90 -27.25 -8.55
CA SER A 22 -27.13 -27.28 -7.31
C SER A 22 -27.13 -25.83 -6.82
N CYS A 23 -28.11 -25.46 -6.01
CA CYS A 23 -27.93 -24.40 -5.06
C CYS A 23 -26.88 -24.89 -4.05
N SER A 24 -25.60 -24.69 -4.32
CA SER A 24 -24.64 -24.55 -3.25
C SER A 24 -24.96 -23.19 -2.61
N ASP A 25 -25.81 -23.18 -1.58
CA ASP A 25 -25.73 -22.20 -0.54
C ASP A 25 -24.34 -22.38 0.10
N ASP A 26 -23.31 -21.80 -0.50
CA ASP A 26 -22.01 -21.65 0.15
C ASP A 26 -22.24 -20.72 1.33
N LYS A 27 -22.67 -21.32 2.45
CA LYS A 27 -22.86 -20.60 3.70
C LYS A 27 -21.47 -20.16 4.15
N TYR A 28 -21.30 -18.88 4.28
CA TYR A 28 -20.13 -18.28 4.88
C TYR A 28 -19.81 -19.00 6.21
N ASP A 29 -18.56 -19.50 6.30
CA ASP A 29 -18.00 -20.09 7.52
C ASP A 29 -17.04 -19.09 8.17
N PRO A 30 -17.37 -18.50 9.33
CA PRO A 30 -16.49 -17.57 10.02
C PRO A 30 -15.15 -18.18 10.45
N PHE A 31 -15.02 -19.51 10.42
CA PHE A 31 -13.78 -20.24 10.73
C PHE A 31 -13.10 -20.83 9.49
N GLU A 32 -13.47 -20.33 8.30
CA GLU A 32 -12.86 -20.79 7.05
C GLU A 32 -11.32 -20.72 7.06
N TYR A 33 -10.69 -21.49 6.18
CA TYR A 33 -9.23 -21.60 6.06
C TYR A 33 -8.49 -21.98 7.34
N GLY A 34 -9.17 -22.61 8.30
CA GLY A 34 -8.60 -23.08 9.56
C GLY A 34 -8.43 -21.98 10.61
N SER A 35 -9.21 -20.93 10.53
CA SER A 35 -9.15 -19.83 11.49
C SER A 35 -9.45 -20.26 12.92
N ASN A 36 -8.65 -19.75 13.87
CA ASN A 36 -8.86 -19.94 15.31
C ASN A 36 -9.90 -18.97 15.91
N VAL A 37 -10.35 -18.00 15.13
CA VAL A 37 -11.35 -16.98 15.55
C VAL A 37 -12.36 -16.77 14.44
N ALA A 38 -13.56 -16.33 14.81
CA ALA A 38 -14.57 -15.94 13.84
C ALA A 38 -14.07 -14.69 13.08
N LEU A 39 -13.99 -14.80 11.77
CA LEU A 39 -13.60 -13.71 10.87
C LEU A 39 -14.84 -13.16 10.17
N PRO A 40 -14.91 -11.87 9.85
CA PRO A 40 -15.95 -11.33 8.96
C PRO A 40 -15.84 -11.93 7.56
N GLU A 41 -16.96 -12.08 6.86
CA GLU A 41 -16.98 -12.52 5.46
C GLU A 41 -16.25 -11.51 4.56
N HIS A 42 -16.60 -10.23 4.73
CA HIS A 42 -15.94 -9.12 4.08
C HIS A 42 -15.08 -8.41 5.10
N ARG A 43 -13.78 -8.59 4.98
CA ARG A 43 -12.85 -8.16 6.03
C ARG A 43 -11.82 -7.16 5.53
N GLY A 44 -11.53 -6.19 6.39
CA GLY A 44 -10.38 -5.33 6.24
C GLY A 44 -9.25 -5.74 7.18
N LEU A 45 -8.03 -5.44 6.76
CA LEU A 45 -6.81 -5.67 7.53
C LEU A 45 -6.11 -4.33 7.74
N VAL A 46 -5.58 -4.12 8.93
CA VAL A 46 -4.73 -2.97 9.26
C VAL A 46 -3.36 -3.48 9.65
N LEU A 47 -2.36 -3.21 8.82
CA LEU A 47 -0.97 -3.43 9.21
C LEU A 47 -0.54 -2.29 10.13
N ASN A 48 -0.21 -2.61 11.35
CA ASN A 48 0.42 -1.70 12.30
C ASN A 48 1.93 -1.92 12.26
N GLU A 49 2.68 -0.86 11.93
CA GLU A 49 4.14 -0.91 11.85
C GLU A 49 4.76 -1.28 13.19
N GLY A 50 4.15 -0.81 14.28
CA GLY A 50 4.72 -0.90 15.62
C GLY A 50 5.78 0.18 15.84
N SER A 51 6.68 -0.06 16.78
CA SER A 51 7.82 0.81 17.09
C SER A 51 9.12 0.07 16.82
N PHE A 52 10.07 0.73 16.16
CA PHE A 52 11.37 0.15 15.83
C PHE A 52 12.08 -0.46 17.05
N GLN A 53 12.59 -1.67 16.91
CA GLN A 53 13.23 -2.48 17.95
C GLN A 53 12.31 -2.91 19.11
N LYS A 54 10.98 -2.82 18.93
CA LYS A 54 10.03 -3.27 19.97
C LYS A 54 9.37 -4.60 19.65
N ASN A 55 9.55 -5.14 18.43
CA ASN A 55 8.98 -6.42 18.01
C ASN A 55 7.45 -6.47 18.23
N ASN A 56 6.75 -5.37 17.95
CA ASN A 56 5.33 -5.18 18.21
C ASN A 56 4.53 -4.78 16.96
N ALA A 57 5.03 -5.09 15.78
CA ALA A 57 4.24 -5.04 14.56
C ALA A 57 3.07 -6.04 14.66
N SER A 58 1.91 -5.69 14.14
CA SER A 58 0.70 -6.48 14.23
C SER A 58 -0.21 -6.31 13.02
N ILE A 59 -1.10 -7.27 12.80
CA ILE A 59 -2.17 -7.17 11.79
C ILE A 59 -3.50 -7.22 12.54
N ALA A 60 -4.20 -6.09 12.64
CA ALA A 60 -5.56 -6.06 13.12
C ALA A 60 -6.54 -6.37 11.97
N PHE A 61 -7.75 -6.86 12.30
CA PHE A 61 -8.80 -7.04 11.31
C PHE A 61 -10.11 -6.38 11.75
N PHE A 62 -10.94 -6.05 10.77
CA PHE A 62 -12.24 -5.43 11.00
C PHE A 62 -13.28 -5.95 10.00
N ASP A 63 -14.56 -5.74 10.34
CA ASP A 63 -15.66 -5.96 9.41
C ASP A 63 -15.75 -4.74 8.48
N ALA A 64 -15.42 -4.94 7.21
CA ALA A 64 -15.36 -3.85 6.23
C ALA A 64 -16.74 -3.31 5.84
N VAL A 65 -17.83 -4.07 6.09
CA VAL A 65 -19.20 -3.59 5.86
C VAL A 65 -19.61 -2.63 6.97
N MET A 66 -19.18 -2.89 8.20
CA MET A 66 -19.61 -2.13 9.39
C MET A 66 -18.54 -1.17 9.92
N ASP A 67 -17.35 -1.18 9.35
CA ASP A 67 -16.17 -0.42 9.83
C ASP A 67 -15.92 -0.61 11.35
N THR A 68 -16.06 -1.84 11.81
CA THR A 68 -15.89 -2.18 13.21
C THR A 68 -14.87 -3.26 13.44
N THR A 69 -13.93 -3.00 14.35
CA THR A 69 -13.03 -4.04 14.84
C THR A 69 -13.78 -5.00 15.77
N THR A 70 -13.57 -6.31 15.57
CA THR A 70 -14.16 -7.31 16.48
C THR A 70 -13.41 -7.30 17.81
N LYS A 71 -14.13 -7.43 18.92
CA LYS A 71 -13.56 -7.38 20.28
C LYS A 71 -12.50 -8.47 20.57
N ALA A 72 -12.45 -9.50 19.77
CA ALA A 72 -11.63 -10.69 20.04
C ALA A 72 -10.26 -10.68 19.33
N ALA A 73 -9.93 -9.68 18.49
CA ALA A 73 -8.85 -9.89 17.57
C ALA A 73 -8.02 -8.63 17.27
N ASN A 74 -7.25 -8.24 18.25
CA ASN A 74 -6.34 -7.10 18.14
C ASN A 74 -5.10 -7.42 17.29
N ASP A 75 -4.74 -8.70 17.15
CA ASP A 75 -3.60 -9.14 16.35
C ASP A 75 -3.90 -10.50 15.73
N LEU A 76 -4.38 -10.46 14.49
CA LEU A 76 -4.73 -11.65 13.71
C LEU A 76 -3.54 -12.60 13.59
N TYR A 77 -2.35 -12.05 13.28
CA TYR A 77 -1.18 -12.89 13.08
C TYR A 77 -0.79 -13.64 14.37
N LEU A 78 -0.77 -12.95 15.52
CA LEU A 78 -0.47 -13.55 16.81
C LEU A 78 -1.50 -14.65 17.18
N ILE A 79 -2.78 -14.38 16.96
CA ILE A 79 -3.86 -15.31 17.27
C ILE A 79 -3.74 -16.59 16.44
N GLN A 80 -3.47 -16.46 15.14
CA GLN A 80 -3.41 -17.58 14.23
C GLN A 80 -2.10 -18.38 14.37
N ASN A 81 -0.97 -17.69 14.52
CA ASN A 81 0.35 -18.31 14.42
C ASN A 81 1.05 -18.52 15.78
N LYS A 82 0.45 -18.06 16.89
CA LYS A 82 0.99 -18.18 18.26
C LYS A 82 2.38 -17.58 18.45
N LYS A 83 2.73 -16.62 17.59
CA LYS A 83 3.99 -15.85 17.61
C LYS A 83 3.72 -14.44 17.12
N GLN A 84 4.54 -13.49 17.54
CA GLN A 84 4.46 -12.09 17.07
C GLN A 84 4.85 -12.00 15.59
N LEU A 85 4.26 -11.03 14.88
CA LEU A 85 4.61 -10.72 13.50
C LEU A 85 6.07 -10.31 13.38
N GLY A 86 6.57 -9.49 14.30
CA GLY A 86 7.97 -9.09 14.33
C GLY A 86 8.18 -7.60 14.57
N ASP A 87 9.32 -7.11 14.13
CA ASP A 87 9.71 -5.71 14.26
C ASP A 87 9.50 -4.97 12.95
N THR A 88 8.78 -3.88 13.02
CA THR A 88 8.53 -2.94 11.90
C THR A 88 7.81 -3.60 10.71
N GLY A 89 6.49 -3.73 10.81
CA GLY A 89 5.64 -4.13 9.67
C GLY A 89 5.65 -3.03 8.62
N GLN A 90 6.16 -3.33 7.41
CA GLN A 90 6.45 -2.30 6.42
C GLN A 90 5.34 -2.14 5.38
N ASP A 91 4.88 -3.24 4.80
CA ASP A 91 3.84 -3.23 3.77
C ASP A 91 3.03 -4.52 3.80
N LEU A 92 1.80 -4.45 3.29
CA LEU A 92 0.87 -5.56 3.21
C LEU A 92 0.03 -5.44 1.94
N ILE A 93 -0.01 -6.51 1.15
CA ILE A 93 -0.86 -6.63 -0.03
C ILE A 93 -1.69 -7.91 0.05
N VAL A 94 -2.81 -7.92 -0.66
CA VAL A 94 -3.69 -9.10 -0.80
C VAL A 94 -3.81 -9.45 -2.27
N GLU A 95 -3.58 -10.72 -2.59
CA GLU A 95 -3.74 -11.26 -3.93
C GLU A 95 -4.22 -12.70 -3.86
N ASP A 96 -5.24 -13.06 -4.68
CA ASP A 96 -5.82 -14.40 -4.76
C ASP A 96 -6.15 -15.04 -3.40
N ASN A 97 -6.77 -14.26 -2.51
CA ASN A 97 -7.08 -14.67 -1.12
C ASN A 97 -5.84 -15.00 -0.25
N ASN A 98 -4.65 -14.58 -0.67
CA ASN A 98 -3.45 -14.64 0.15
C ASN A 98 -3.05 -13.25 0.60
N ILE A 99 -2.45 -13.18 1.77
CA ILE A 99 -1.91 -11.96 2.36
C ILE A 99 -0.39 -12.07 2.29
N TYR A 100 0.26 -11.05 1.74
CA TYR A 100 1.72 -10.95 1.75
C TYR A 100 2.11 -9.75 2.60
N VAL A 101 3.03 -9.96 3.53
CA VAL A 101 3.48 -8.92 4.45
C VAL A 101 5.00 -8.86 4.49
N SER A 102 5.54 -7.66 4.33
CA SER A 102 6.97 -7.40 4.56
C SER A 102 7.19 -6.88 5.97
N VAL A 103 8.20 -7.41 6.65
CA VAL A 103 8.56 -7.07 8.02
C VAL A 103 10.03 -6.60 8.03
N TYR A 104 10.20 -5.29 7.95
CA TYR A 104 11.50 -4.64 7.75
C TYR A 104 12.52 -4.98 8.83
N GLY A 105 12.22 -4.68 10.08
CA GLY A 105 13.16 -4.89 11.20
C GLY A 105 13.47 -6.35 11.46
N SER A 106 12.53 -7.27 11.14
CA SER A 106 12.74 -8.71 11.24
C SER A 106 13.26 -9.34 9.93
N SER A 107 13.45 -8.55 8.87
CA SER A 107 14.11 -8.92 7.61
C SER A 107 13.50 -10.12 6.89
N TYR A 108 12.17 -10.13 6.72
CA TYR A 108 11.48 -11.18 5.97
C TYR A 108 10.20 -10.71 5.27
N VAL A 109 9.76 -11.48 4.29
CA VAL A 109 8.40 -11.45 3.72
C VAL A 109 7.70 -12.76 4.08
N ALA A 110 6.44 -12.68 4.52
CA ALA A 110 5.60 -13.85 4.76
C ALA A 110 4.40 -13.86 3.83
N LYS A 111 4.00 -15.07 3.42
CA LYS A 111 2.72 -15.40 2.81
C LYS A 111 1.80 -15.99 3.87
N LEU A 112 0.60 -15.42 4.01
CA LEU A 112 -0.44 -15.94 4.88
C LEU A 112 -1.64 -16.33 4.02
N ASN A 113 -2.42 -17.31 4.44
CA ASN A 113 -3.71 -17.57 3.82
C ASN A 113 -4.74 -16.48 4.24
N LYS A 114 -5.94 -16.56 3.69
CA LYS A 114 -7.06 -15.63 3.97
C LYS A 114 -7.40 -15.50 5.46
N ALA A 115 -7.14 -16.55 6.27
CA ALA A 115 -7.33 -16.50 7.72
C ALA A 115 -6.16 -15.87 8.50
N GLY A 116 -5.07 -15.47 7.85
CA GLY A 116 -3.88 -14.93 8.51
C GLY A 116 -2.90 -15.99 9.02
N ILE A 117 -3.06 -17.25 8.59
CA ILE A 117 -2.15 -18.35 8.94
C ILE A 117 -0.97 -18.37 7.98
N GLU A 118 0.24 -18.34 8.52
CA GLU A 118 1.48 -18.35 7.73
C GLU A 118 1.64 -19.64 6.95
N GLN A 119 1.88 -19.52 5.64
CA GLN A 119 2.07 -20.62 4.70
C GLN A 119 3.52 -20.73 4.23
N ALA A 120 4.18 -19.58 4.03
CA ALA A 120 5.55 -19.50 3.56
C ALA A 120 6.25 -18.26 4.12
N ARG A 121 7.58 -18.28 4.13
CA ARG A 121 8.43 -17.14 4.54
C ARG A 121 9.73 -17.11 3.75
N LYS A 122 10.11 -15.93 3.27
CA LYS A 122 11.42 -15.66 2.69
C LYS A 122 12.17 -14.70 3.60
N SER A 123 13.31 -15.09 4.14
CA SER A 123 14.23 -14.21 4.86
C SER A 123 15.19 -13.51 3.89
N PHE A 124 15.56 -12.28 4.22
CA PHE A 124 16.48 -11.46 3.45
C PHE A 124 17.80 -11.31 4.21
N GLY A 125 18.91 -11.63 3.55
CA GLY A 125 20.25 -11.47 4.08
C GLY A 125 20.80 -10.06 3.89
N SER A 126 21.98 -9.82 4.44
CA SER A 126 22.66 -8.54 4.33
C SER A 126 23.08 -8.16 2.91
N ASP A 127 23.15 -9.13 2.01
CA ASP A 127 23.43 -8.94 0.59
C ASP A 127 22.30 -8.27 -0.19
N LEU A 128 21.07 -8.50 0.23
CA LEU A 128 19.87 -7.87 -0.34
C LEU A 128 19.38 -6.67 0.49
N GLY A 129 19.74 -6.61 1.76
CA GLY A 129 19.17 -5.67 2.72
C GLY A 129 17.74 -6.05 3.13
N GLN A 130 17.15 -5.24 4.00
CA GLN A 130 15.81 -5.48 4.52
C GLN A 130 14.73 -5.24 3.45
N PRO A 131 13.64 -6.06 3.44
CA PRO A 131 12.51 -5.87 2.53
C PRO A 131 11.72 -4.62 2.90
N ARG A 132 11.23 -3.93 1.87
CA ARG A 132 10.43 -2.71 2.03
C ARG A 132 9.02 -2.93 1.51
N TYR A 133 8.70 -2.49 0.33
CA TYR A 133 7.36 -2.50 -0.24
C TYR A 133 7.15 -3.64 -1.22
N LEU A 134 5.90 -3.96 -1.45
CA LEU A 134 5.46 -5.11 -2.22
C LEU A 134 4.59 -4.66 -3.40
N ALA A 135 4.75 -5.32 -4.55
CA ALA A 135 3.82 -5.28 -5.67
C ALA A 135 3.58 -6.71 -6.17
N GLU A 136 2.43 -6.96 -6.79
CA GLU A 136 2.12 -8.23 -7.43
C GLU A 136 1.99 -8.03 -8.95
N CYS A 137 2.47 -8.98 -9.73
CA CYS A 137 2.18 -9.07 -11.15
C CYS A 137 2.35 -10.51 -11.64
N ASP A 138 1.32 -11.03 -12.33
CA ASP A 138 1.36 -12.32 -13.02
C ASP A 138 1.85 -13.51 -12.17
N GLY A 139 1.40 -13.56 -10.90
CA GLY A 139 1.72 -14.64 -9.95
C GLY A 139 3.10 -14.53 -9.31
N PHE A 140 3.69 -13.34 -9.33
CA PHE A 140 4.93 -13.02 -8.65
C PHE A 140 4.77 -11.84 -7.71
N ILE A 141 5.46 -11.91 -6.57
CA ILE A 141 5.58 -10.80 -5.62
C ILE A 141 6.94 -10.12 -5.85
N TYR A 142 6.92 -8.85 -6.12
CA TYR A 142 8.10 -8.01 -6.28
C TYR A 142 8.34 -7.24 -4.99
N VAL A 143 9.56 -7.34 -4.48
CA VAL A 143 9.94 -6.80 -3.17
C VAL A 143 11.07 -5.81 -3.35
N THR A 144 10.86 -4.55 -3.01
CA THR A 144 11.96 -3.59 -2.89
C THR A 144 12.78 -3.89 -1.64
N THR A 145 14.08 -3.64 -1.69
CA THR A 145 14.95 -3.87 -0.55
C THR A 145 15.84 -2.66 -0.28
N TYR A 146 16.17 -2.45 0.98
CA TYR A 146 17.03 -1.35 1.40
C TYR A 146 18.46 -1.46 0.83
N GLY A 147 18.87 -2.66 0.41
CA GLY A 147 20.15 -2.90 -0.27
C GLY A 147 20.14 -2.52 -1.76
N GLY A 148 19.03 -2.00 -2.29
CA GLY A 148 18.95 -1.48 -3.66
C GLY A 148 18.62 -2.51 -4.72
N TYR A 149 17.70 -3.43 -4.40
CA TYR A 149 17.20 -4.43 -5.33
C TYR A 149 15.67 -4.42 -5.38
N VAL A 150 15.13 -4.87 -6.50
CA VAL A 150 13.80 -5.45 -6.60
C VAL A 150 13.98 -6.96 -6.73
N VAL A 151 13.44 -7.72 -5.79
CA VAL A 151 13.52 -9.19 -5.75
C VAL A 151 12.18 -9.75 -6.21
N LYS A 152 12.21 -10.61 -7.22
CA LYS A 152 11.03 -11.32 -7.75
C LYS A 152 10.89 -12.65 -7.04
N LEU A 153 9.76 -12.86 -6.36
CA LEU A 153 9.42 -14.08 -5.63
C LEU A 153 8.21 -14.76 -6.27
N ASN A 154 8.21 -16.08 -6.34
CA ASN A 154 7.03 -16.84 -6.72
C ASN A 154 5.92 -16.65 -5.66
N ALA A 155 4.72 -16.23 -6.06
CA ALA A 155 3.63 -15.97 -5.14
C ALA A 155 3.15 -17.23 -4.38
N ASN A 156 3.41 -18.45 -4.89
CA ASN A 156 2.97 -19.68 -4.23
C ASN A 156 3.79 -20.05 -2.99
N ASP A 157 5.12 -19.93 -3.08
CA ASP A 157 6.04 -20.45 -2.06
C ASP A 157 7.14 -19.47 -1.61
N LEU A 158 7.13 -18.23 -2.17
CA LEU A 158 8.13 -17.20 -1.95
C LEU A 158 9.56 -17.59 -2.34
N SER A 159 9.74 -18.60 -3.21
CA SER A 159 11.04 -18.90 -3.80
C SER A 159 11.50 -17.75 -4.71
N GLU A 160 12.79 -17.42 -4.65
CA GLU A 160 13.37 -16.36 -5.47
C GLU A 160 13.41 -16.77 -6.94
N ALA A 161 12.74 -16.01 -7.80
CA ALA A 161 12.70 -16.22 -9.25
C ALA A 161 13.66 -15.29 -10.01
N GLY A 162 14.17 -14.26 -9.36
CA GLY A 162 15.12 -13.31 -9.94
C GLY A 162 15.27 -12.05 -9.10
N LYS A 163 16.20 -11.21 -9.49
CA LYS A 163 16.36 -9.87 -8.91
C LYS A 163 16.99 -8.92 -9.93
N VAL A 164 16.68 -7.64 -9.79
CA VAL A 164 17.31 -6.55 -10.56
C VAL A 164 17.83 -5.50 -9.58
N LYS A 165 18.95 -4.87 -9.98
CA LYS A 165 19.55 -3.80 -9.20
C LYS A 165 18.91 -2.46 -9.57
N VAL A 166 18.53 -1.72 -8.53
CA VAL A 166 18.02 -0.34 -8.61
C VAL A 166 18.92 0.58 -7.78
N GLY A 167 18.46 1.74 -7.37
CA GLY A 167 19.19 2.60 -6.45
C GLY A 167 19.17 2.08 -5.01
N PRO A 168 20.13 2.48 -4.17
CA PRO A 168 20.13 2.16 -2.75
C PRO A 168 18.86 2.73 -2.08
N ALA A 169 18.48 2.13 -0.95
CA ALA A 169 17.25 2.49 -0.25
C ALA A 169 16.04 2.52 -1.19
N ALA A 170 15.80 1.43 -1.92
CA ALA A 170 14.60 1.28 -2.73
C ALA A 170 13.38 1.30 -1.81
N GLU A 171 12.48 2.21 -2.10
CA GLU A 171 11.29 2.52 -1.31
C GLU A 171 10.03 1.97 -1.99
N ARG A 172 8.94 2.74 -2.05
CA ARG A 172 7.69 2.25 -2.62
C ARG A 172 7.86 1.76 -4.04
N ILE A 173 7.17 0.67 -4.34
CA ILE A 173 7.01 0.07 -5.65
C ILE A 173 5.52 0.03 -5.97
N ASP A 174 5.17 0.32 -7.19
CA ASP A 174 3.82 0.15 -7.71
C ASP A 174 3.87 -0.49 -9.10
N GLU A 175 2.81 -1.20 -9.46
CA GLU A 175 2.71 -1.95 -10.71
C GLU A 175 1.54 -1.42 -11.54
N GLU A 176 1.79 -1.18 -12.82
CA GLU A 176 0.75 -0.85 -13.77
C GLU A 176 1.04 -1.47 -15.14
N ASN A 177 0.11 -2.30 -15.64
CA ASN A 177 0.16 -2.92 -16.98
C ASN A 177 1.46 -3.72 -17.27
N GLY A 178 1.97 -4.45 -16.27
CA GLY A 178 3.20 -5.24 -16.36
C GLY A 178 4.49 -4.43 -16.20
N ILE A 179 4.39 -3.17 -15.80
CA ILE A 179 5.51 -2.28 -15.52
C ILE A 179 5.56 -1.94 -14.03
N LEU A 180 6.73 -2.14 -13.43
CA LEU A 180 6.99 -1.72 -12.05
C LEU A 180 7.65 -0.33 -12.07
N TYR A 181 7.13 0.55 -11.24
CA TYR A 181 7.71 1.86 -10.93
C TYR A 181 8.27 1.81 -9.50
N VAL A 182 9.54 2.20 -9.34
CA VAL A 182 10.25 2.02 -8.06
C VAL A 182 10.87 3.34 -7.62
N ALA A 183 10.50 3.79 -6.43
CA ALA A 183 11.12 4.94 -5.77
C ALA A 183 12.47 4.56 -5.14
N CYS A 184 13.45 5.47 -5.16
CA CYS A 184 14.73 5.30 -4.48
C CYS A 184 15.05 6.51 -3.61
N GLY A 185 15.21 6.28 -2.29
CA GLY A 185 15.30 7.36 -1.31
C GLY A 185 16.65 8.00 -1.17
N SER A 186 17.75 7.25 -1.20
CA SER A 186 19.10 7.81 -1.04
C SER A 186 20.18 6.97 -1.73
N THR A 187 21.34 7.56 -1.89
CA THR A 187 22.55 6.85 -2.34
C THR A 187 23.30 6.24 -1.14
N LEU A 188 24.25 5.33 -1.40
CA LEU A 188 25.00 4.64 -0.36
C LEU A 188 25.83 5.57 0.55
N ASP A 189 26.18 6.75 0.08
CA ASP A 189 26.87 7.80 0.84
C ASP A 189 25.91 8.77 1.53
N GLY A 190 24.59 8.46 1.53
CA GLY A 190 23.55 9.26 2.15
C GLY A 190 23.13 10.48 1.33
N GLN A 191 23.61 10.62 0.08
CA GLN A 191 23.13 11.67 -0.82
C GLN A 191 21.75 11.30 -1.38
N PRO A 192 20.83 12.27 -1.56
CA PRO A 192 19.53 12.01 -2.16
C PRO A 192 19.67 11.38 -3.54
N ASP A 193 18.97 10.27 -3.77
CA ASP A 193 18.74 9.76 -5.12
C ASP A 193 17.51 10.47 -5.69
N LYS A 194 17.52 10.76 -6.98
CA LYS A 194 16.41 11.41 -7.68
C LYS A 194 15.79 10.54 -8.75
N ARG A 195 16.13 9.25 -8.77
CA ARG A 195 15.67 8.35 -9.82
C ARG A 195 14.42 7.59 -9.38
N MET A 196 13.47 7.57 -10.29
CA MET A 196 12.45 6.53 -10.34
C MET A 196 12.91 5.46 -11.34
N PHE A 197 12.89 4.19 -10.95
CA PHE A 197 13.21 3.08 -11.83
C PHE A 197 11.94 2.52 -12.46
N ILE A 198 12.08 2.05 -13.72
CA ILE A 198 11.00 1.51 -14.56
C ILE A 198 11.44 0.14 -15.05
N ILE A 199 10.71 -0.90 -14.67
CA ILE A 199 11.09 -2.30 -14.89
C ILE A 199 9.93 -3.03 -15.57
N ASP A 200 10.18 -3.60 -16.75
CA ASP A 200 9.23 -4.48 -17.43
C ASP A 200 9.30 -5.88 -16.79
N THR A 201 8.16 -6.35 -16.24
CA THR A 201 8.07 -7.65 -15.56
C THR A 201 8.34 -8.84 -16.50
N LYS A 202 8.11 -8.66 -17.82
CA LYS A 202 8.39 -9.67 -18.86
C LYS A 202 9.84 -9.71 -19.27
N ASN A 203 10.59 -8.61 -19.05
CA ASN A 203 12.03 -8.53 -19.32
C ASN A 203 12.76 -8.07 -18.05
N PHE A 204 12.63 -8.85 -16.98
CA PHE A 204 13.11 -8.53 -15.64
C PHE A 204 14.63 -8.77 -15.52
N THR A 205 15.42 -7.84 -16.04
CA THR A 205 16.90 -7.88 -16.05
C THR A 205 17.51 -6.50 -15.79
N ASP A 206 18.72 -6.45 -15.24
CA ASP A 206 19.45 -5.18 -15.03
C ASP A 206 19.61 -4.39 -16.33
N ALA A 207 19.89 -5.08 -17.43
CA ALA A 207 20.13 -4.45 -18.74
C ALA A 207 18.86 -3.80 -19.33
N ALA A 208 17.67 -4.30 -18.98
CA ALA A 208 16.39 -3.76 -19.44
C ALA A 208 15.78 -2.73 -18.48
N THR A 209 16.30 -2.64 -17.28
CA THR A 209 15.85 -1.67 -16.26
C THR A 209 16.22 -0.26 -16.68
N LYS A 210 15.24 0.63 -16.69
CA LYS A 210 15.40 2.04 -17.03
C LYS A 210 15.25 2.90 -15.76
N SER A 211 15.71 4.13 -15.82
CA SER A 211 15.43 5.14 -14.78
C SER A 211 15.20 6.49 -15.41
N VAL A 212 14.48 7.33 -14.68
CA VAL A 212 14.21 8.72 -15.02
C VAL A 212 14.44 9.58 -13.78
N ASP A 213 15.07 10.73 -13.99
CA ASP A 213 15.27 11.71 -12.94
C ASP A 213 13.94 12.42 -12.64
N VAL A 214 13.56 12.44 -11.36
CA VAL A 214 12.36 13.09 -10.81
C VAL A 214 12.75 13.96 -9.61
N CYS A 215 11.99 13.97 -8.53
CA CYS A 215 12.38 14.69 -7.32
C CYS A 215 13.49 14.00 -6.54
N ASP A 216 14.24 14.77 -5.78
CA ASP A 216 15.25 14.22 -4.87
C ASP A 216 14.58 13.37 -3.79
N ASN A 217 15.27 12.30 -3.39
CA ASN A 217 14.89 11.43 -2.29
C ASN A 217 13.46 10.89 -2.44
N THR A 218 13.22 10.24 -3.58
CA THR A 218 11.91 9.70 -3.97
C THR A 218 11.46 8.62 -2.97
N GLN A 219 10.25 8.76 -2.44
CA GLN A 219 9.70 7.88 -1.39
C GLN A 219 8.47 7.11 -1.85
N ILE A 220 7.56 7.78 -2.54
CA ILE A 220 6.28 7.22 -2.96
C ILE A 220 6.18 7.31 -4.47
N VAL A 221 5.75 6.22 -5.08
CA VAL A 221 5.21 6.15 -6.43
C VAL A 221 3.79 5.61 -6.34
N CYS A 222 2.89 6.19 -7.14
CA CYS A 222 1.50 5.76 -7.28
C CYS A 222 1.18 5.79 -8.77
N ALA A 223 1.10 4.60 -9.38
CA ALA A 223 0.93 4.42 -10.81
C ALA A 223 -0.53 4.23 -11.17
N THR A 224 -0.94 4.87 -12.25
CA THR A 224 -2.24 4.72 -12.92
C THR A 224 -1.99 4.36 -14.38
N ASP A 225 -3.04 4.11 -15.17
CA ASP A 225 -2.91 3.85 -16.61
C ASP A 225 -2.17 4.97 -17.37
N ASN A 226 -2.31 6.22 -16.94
CA ASN A 226 -1.81 7.38 -17.67
C ASN A 226 -0.57 8.03 -17.05
N TYR A 227 -0.47 8.02 -15.72
CA TYR A 227 0.52 8.78 -14.98
C TYR A 227 1.11 8.00 -13.82
N VAL A 228 2.31 8.38 -13.41
CA VAL A 228 2.84 8.01 -12.09
C VAL A 228 2.96 9.28 -11.27
N PHE A 229 2.30 9.34 -10.13
CA PHE A 229 2.43 10.40 -9.15
C PHE A 229 3.58 10.04 -8.20
N ILE A 230 4.48 11.01 -7.97
CA ILE A 230 5.75 10.75 -7.30
C ILE A 230 5.93 11.75 -6.18
N GLN A 231 6.22 11.28 -4.98
CA GLN A 231 6.53 12.10 -3.83
C GLN A 231 7.93 11.80 -3.32
N GLY A 232 8.68 12.83 -2.96
CA GLY A 232 10.00 12.73 -2.34
C GLY A 232 10.14 13.65 -1.14
N TYR A 233 11.29 13.60 -0.47
CA TYR A 233 11.59 14.52 0.65
C TYR A 233 12.41 15.74 0.23
N GLY A 234 12.73 15.90 -1.05
CA GLY A 234 13.62 16.95 -1.53
C GLY A 234 15.08 16.76 -1.08
N ALA A 235 15.96 17.60 -1.59
CA ALA A 235 17.40 17.49 -1.35
C ALA A 235 17.80 17.79 0.11
N ASP A 236 17.00 18.58 0.80
CA ASP A 236 17.24 19.01 2.20
C ASP A 236 16.45 18.19 3.24
N TRP A 237 15.71 17.18 2.79
CA TRP A 237 14.83 16.32 3.61
C TRP A 237 13.68 17.06 4.31
N THR A 238 13.39 18.30 3.93
CA THR A 238 12.37 19.12 4.57
C THR A 238 11.15 19.38 3.71
N ASN A 239 11.34 19.38 2.41
CA ASN A 239 10.26 19.56 1.44
C ASN A 239 9.70 18.20 1.00
N THR A 240 8.45 18.18 0.58
CA THR A 240 7.78 16.97 0.08
C THR A 240 7.16 17.23 -1.29
N PRO A 241 8.00 17.51 -2.33
CA PRO A 241 7.49 17.86 -3.66
C PRO A 241 6.67 16.73 -4.27
N LEU A 242 5.60 17.10 -4.97
CA LEU A 242 4.79 16.20 -5.78
C LEU A 242 5.18 16.38 -7.25
N TRP A 243 5.59 15.29 -7.88
CA TRP A 243 5.92 15.20 -9.30
C TRP A 243 4.95 14.28 -10.02
N VAL A 244 4.88 14.41 -11.33
CA VAL A 244 4.10 13.54 -12.22
C VAL A 244 4.98 13.06 -13.35
N TYR A 245 4.93 11.77 -13.64
CA TYR A 245 5.53 11.18 -14.84
C TYR A 245 4.40 10.78 -15.79
N ASP A 246 4.38 11.38 -16.99
CA ASP A 246 3.45 11.02 -18.05
C ASP A 246 3.97 9.76 -18.76
N ILE A 247 3.26 8.66 -18.61
CA ILE A 247 3.67 7.34 -19.11
C ILE A 247 3.80 7.33 -20.63
N LYS A 248 2.87 8.01 -21.32
CA LYS A 248 2.82 8.06 -22.77
C LYS A 248 3.97 8.84 -23.38
N SER A 249 4.30 9.98 -22.82
CA SER A 249 5.39 10.83 -23.33
C SER A 249 6.75 10.48 -22.74
N GLY A 250 6.80 9.73 -21.64
CA GLY A 250 8.03 9.40 -20.92
C GLY A 250 8.66 10.61 -20.22
N LYS A 251 7.89 11.63 -19.87
CA LYS A 251 8.41 12.88 -19.29
C LYS A 251 7.96 13.09 -17.86
N PRO A 252 8.90 13.35 -16.94
CA PRO A 252 8.61 13.82 -15.60
C PRO A 252 8.35 15.34 -15.59
N GLU A 253 7.52 15.79 -14.66
CA GLU A 253 7.22 17.21 -14.45
C GLU A 253 7.03 17.50 -12.96
N ASP A 254 7.62 18.58 -12.48
CA ASP A 254 7.33 19.16 -11.17
C ASP A 254 5.96 19.84 -11.20
N THR A 255 5.06 19.45 -10.33
CA THR A 255 3.72 20.04 -10.27
C THR A 255 3.72 21.42 -9.58
N GLY A 256 4.78 21.75 -8.85
CA GLY A 256 4.84 22.91 -7.95
C GLY A 256 4.04 22.72 -6.65
N GLU A 257 3.44 21.54 -6.44
CA GLU A 257 2.68 21.18 -5.23
C GLU A 257 3.50 20.30 -4.31
N TYR A 258 3.03 20.18 -3.05
CA TYR A 258 3.64 19.36 -2.01
C TYR A 258 2.66 18.34 -1.49
N ALA A 259 3.13 17.11 -1.23
CA ALA A 259 2.34 16.03 -0.65
C ALA A 259 3.17 15.20 0.32
N THR A 260 2.62 14.86 1.48
CA THR A 260 3.23 13.91 2.43
C THR A 260 2.88 12.47 2.04
N TYR A 261 1.63 12.26 1.62
CA TYR A 261 1.13 10.98 1.08
C TYR A 261 0.28 11.23 -0.15
N VAL A 262 0.32 10.27 -1.06
CA VAL A 262 -0.45 10.27 -2.31
C VAL A 262 -0.94 8.86 -2.60
N ILE A 263 -2.17 8.75 -3.09
CA ILE A 263 -2.82 7.53 -3.59
C ILE A 263 -3.58 7.86 -4.87
N GLU A 264 -4.00 6.82 -5.59
CA GLU A 264 -4.85 6.96 -6.76
C GLU A 264 -6.14 7.76 -6.44
N GLY A 265 -6.57 8.60 -7.37
CA GLY A 265 -7.78 9.40 -7.27
C GLY A 265 -8.99 8.70 -7.88
N GLU A 266 -9.99 9.50 -8.28
CA GLU A 266 -11.24 8.97 -8.84
C GLU A 266 -11.11 8.41 -10.28
N ASN A 267 -9.98 8.66 -10.95
CA ASN A 267 -9.68 8.14 -12.28
C ASN A 267 -8.16 8.26 -12.56
N ASP A 268 -7.71 7.62 -13.66
CA ASP A 268 -6.30 7.47 -14.06
C ASP A 268 -5.53 8.79 -14.34
N ASN A 269 -6.19 9.92 -14.26
CA ASN A 269 -5.53 11.24 -14.42
C ASN A 269 -5.34 11.94 -13.07
N LYS A 270 -5.87 11.39 -12.00
CA LYS A 270 -5.96 12.08 -10.71
C LYS A 270 -5.31 11.29 -9.58
N ALA A 271 -4.77 12.05 -8.63
CA ALA A 271 -4.34 11.52 -7.33
C ALA A 271 -5.02 12.27 -6.19
N PHE A 272 -5.37 11.56 -5.14
CA PHE A 272 -5.74 12.14 -3.85
C PHE A 272 -4.50 12.23 -2.97
N ALA A 273 -4.28 13.39 -2.37
CA ALA A 273 -3.08 13.66 -1.59
C ALA A 273 -3.38 14.40 -0.29
N VAL A 274 -2.50 14.23 0.67
CA VAL A 274 -2.43 15.04 1.89
C VAL A 274 -1.05 15.68 2.01
N PHE A 275 -1.02 16.95 2.32
CA PHE A 275 0.19 17.66 2.72
C PHE A 275 0.09 18.03 4.20
N SER A 276 0.97 17.45 5.01
CA SER A 276 1.09 17.72 6.44
C SER A 276 2.26 18.67 6.69
N LYS A 277 1.95 19.92 7.01
CA LYS A 277 2.96 20.92 7.36
C LYS A 277 3.09 21.01 8.87
N THR A 278 4.27 20.65 9.39
CA THR A 278 4.59 20.74 10.81
C THR A 278 5.47 21.96 11.07
N ASP A 279 5.06 22.80 12.01
CA ASP A 279 5.88 23.84 12.58
C ASP A 279 6.76 23.20 13.68
N TRP A 280 8.07 23.16 13.44
CA TRP A 280 9.00 22.51 14.35
C TRP A 280 9.35 23.30 15.62
N GLU A 281 8.90 24.57 15.72
CA GLU A 281 9.02 25.38 16.91
C GLU A 281 7.85 25.13 17.88
N THR A 282 6.63 25.06 17.34
CA THR A 282 5.39 24.86 18.12
C THR A 282 4.94 23.40 18.16
N TYR A 283 5.45 22.55 17.28
CA TYR A 283 5.00 21.17 17.00
C TYR A 283 3.55 21.07 16.55
N GLU A 284 2.99 22.18 16.03
CA GLU A 284 1.67 22.17 15.44
C GLU A 284 1.73 21.64 14.00
N THR A 285 0.81 20.75 13.66
CA THR A 285 0.66 20.22 12.31
C THR A 285 -0.64 20.74 11.71
N ILE A 286 -0.58 21.16 10.45
CA ILE A 286 -1.77 21.52 9.65
C ILE A 286 -1.80 20.62 8.43
N ASN A 287 -2.92 19.93 8.25
CA ASN A 287 -3.13 19.04 7.13
C ASN A 287 -4.00 19.69 6.06
N THR A 288 -3.53 19.65 4.82
CA THR A 288 -4.26 20.07 3.63
C THR A 288 -4.53 18.88 2.74
N TYR A 289 -5.78 18.65 2.36
CA TYR A 289 -6.20 17.54 1.50
C TYR A 289 -6.61 18.07 0.14
N PHE A 290 -6.15 17.42 -0.91
CA PHE A 290 -6.44 17.88 -2.27
C PHE A 290 -6.45 16.72 -3.28
N VAL A 291 -7.06 17.00 -4.42
CA VAL A 291 -6.96 16.18 -5.63
C VAL A 291 -6.11 16.93 -6.64
N TYR A 292 -5.11 16.27 -7.19
CA TYR A 292 -4.34 16.79 -8.32
C TYR A 292 -4.73 16.06 -9.59
N ASP A 293 -5.12 16.81 -10.62
CA ASP A 293 -5.41 16.29 -11.96
C ASP A 293 -4.21 16.58 -12.88
N ALA A 294 -3.50 15.51 -13.25
CA ALA A 294 -2.29 15.60 -14.07
C ALA A 294 -2.58 16.03 -15.51
N SER A 295 -3.77 15.70 -16.05
CA SER A 295 -4.15 16.03 -17.42
C SER A 295 -4.44 17.52 -17.61
N THR A 296 -5.00 18.18 -16.60
CA THR A 296 -5.33 19.61 -16.60
C THR A 296 -4.33 20.44 -15.80
N LYS A 297 -3.42 19.78 -15.06
CA LYS A 297 -2.46 20.41 -14.14
C LYS A 297 -3.13 21.28 -13.10
N THR A 298 -4.22 20.80 -12.52
CA THR A 298 -5.02 21.55 -11.55
C THR A 298 -5.12 20.85 -10.22
N LYS A 299 -5.03 21.65 -9.16
CA LYS A 299 -5.26 21.22 -7.77
C LYS A 299 -6.66 21.64 -7.34
N THR A 300 -7.39 20.72 -6.75
CA THR A 300 -8.69 20.96 -6.12
C THR A 300 -8.57 20.73 -4.62
N ASP A 301 -8.73 21.76 -3.82
CA ASP A 301 -8.72 21.66 -2.36
C ASP A 301 -10.02 21.00 -1.86
N VAL A 302 -9.88 19.93 -1.08
CA VAL A 302 -10.97 19.20 -0.44
C VAL A 302 -10.85 19.17 1.09
N THR A 303 -9.97 19.98 1.65
CA THR A 303 -9.65 20.03 3.09
C THR A 303 -10.90 20.22 3.94
N SER A 304 -11.77 21.17 3.58
CA SER A 304 -12.99 21.44 4.33
C SER A 304 -13.97 20.26 4.31
N LYS A 305 -14.02 19.47 3.25
CA LYS A 305 -14.87 18.28 3.18
C LYS A 305 -14.40 17.21 4.18
N ILE A 306 -13.09 16.95 4.21
CA ILE A 306 -12.47 15.97 5.12
C ILE A 306 -12.59 16.44 6.58
N THR A 307 -12.16 17.67 6.88
CA THR A 307 -12.10 18.17 8.26
C THR A 307 -13.47 18.49 8.87
N SER A 308 -14.47 18.81 8.05
CA SER A 308 -15.86 18.94 8.54
C SER A 308 -16.46 17.59 8.91
N ALA A 309 -16.07 16.51 8.21
CA ALA A 309 -16.54 15.16 8.53
C ALA A 309 -15.75 14.53 9.71
N ALA A 310 -14.45 14.86 9.83
CA ALA A 310 -13.57 14.35 10.89
C ALA A 310 -12.58 15.46 11.33
N SER A 311 -12.99 16.28 12.30
CA SER A 311 -12.25 17.49 12.73
C SER A 311 -10.83 17.19 13.23
N ALA A 312 -10.61 16.01 13.83
CA ALA A 312 -9.28 15.59 14.27
C ALA A 312 -8.26 15.55 13.13
N LEU A 313 -8.69 15.29 11.90
CA LEU A 313 -7.80 15.20 10.73
C LEU A 313 -7.21 16.56 10.29
N ALA A 314 -7.69 17.67 10.84
CA ALA A 314 -7.10 18.98 10.58
C ALA A 314 -5.64 19.08 11.09
N ASN A 315 -5.36 18.44 12.24
CA ASN A 315 -4.09 18.60 12.96
C ASN A 315 -3.45 17.27 13.41
N ALA A 316 -4.07 16.13 13.09
CA ALA A 316 -3.54 14.83 13.48
C ALA A 316 -2.24 14.51 12.73
N THR A 317 -1.38 13.70 13.32
CA THR A 317 -0.25 13.08 12.62
C THR A 317 -0.81 12.03 11.65
N ILE A 318 -0.88 12.37 10.38
CA ILE A 318 -1.27 11.43 9.33
C ILE A 318 -0.13 10.42 9.17
N TYR A 319 -0.48 9.13 9.14
CA TYR A 319 0.51 8.06 9.05
C TYR A 319 0.48 7.30 7.72
N SER A 320 -0.70 7.14 7.14
CA SER A 320 -0.84 6.60 5.79
C SER A 320 -2.15 7.02 5.13
N LEU A 321 -2.16 6.89 3.81
CA LEU A 321 -3.35 6.80 2.98
C LEU A 321 -3.40 5.40 2.38
N SER A 322 -4.58 4.83 2.24
CA SER A 322 -4.79 3.55 1.57
C SER A 322 -6.07 3.61 0.74
N GLU A 323 -6.03 3.03 -0.43
CA GLU A 323 -7.19 2.87 -1.30
C GLU A 323 -8.15 1.86 -0.69
N GLY A 324 -9.43 2.11 -0.84
CA GLY A 324 -10.51 1.21 -0.48
C GLY A 324 -11.25 0.71 -1.71
N GLU A 325 -12.37 0.05 -1.50
CA GLU A 325 -13.22 -0.42 -2.58
C GLU A 325 -14.10 0.70 -3.14
N ASN A 326 -14.44 0.61 -4.43
CA ASN A 326 -15.37 1.52 -5.12
C ASN A 326 -14.98 3.01 -4.99
N GLY A 327 -13.68 3.31 -5.01
CA GLY A 327 -13.15 4.67 -4.86
C GLY A 327 -13.22 5.23 -3.45
N SER A 328 -13.58 4.41 -2.45
CA SER A 328 -13.41 4.77 -1.04
C SER A 328 -11.92 4.78 -0.66
N PHE A 329 -11.58 5.39 0.46
CA PHE A 329 -10.20 5.44 0.92
C PHE A 329 -10.11 5.52 2.44
N TYR A 330 -8.94 5.14 2.94
CA TYR A 330 -8.63 5.19 4.37
C TYR A 330 -7.55 6.21 4.65
N ILE A 331 -7.76 6.99 5.72
CA ILE A 331 -6.75 7.87 6.32
C ILE A 331 -6.41 7.28 7.68
N THR A 332 -5.13 7.08 7.96
CA THR A 332 -4.71 6.62 9.29
C THR A 332 -3.94 7.70 10.03
N THR A 333 -4.08 7.71 11.34
CA THR A 333 -3.33 8.62 12.22
C THR A 333 -2.51 7.83 13.23
N SER A 334 -1.40 8.40 13.68
CA SER A 334 -0.52 7.79 14.68
C SER A 334 -0.38 8.68 15.91
N LEU A 335 -0.30 8.03 17.05
CA LEU A 335 0.16 8.62 18.30
C LEU A 335 1.60 8.15 18.63
N TYR A 336 2.27 7.50 17.65
CA TYR A 336 3.55 6.84 17.82
C TYR A 336 3.55 5.91 19.05
N SER A 337 4.52 6.03 19.94
CA SER A 337 4.63 5.21 21.17
C SER A 337 3.56 5.52 22.23
N ALA A 338 2.79 6.61 22.08
CA ALA A 338 1.80 7.03 23.07
C ALA A 338 0.50 6.22 23.03
N GLY A 339 0.24 5.46 21.96
CA GLY A 339 -0.97 4.65 21.87
C GLY A 339 -1.26 4.07 20.48
N ASN A 340 -2.43 3.47 20.37
CA ASN A 340 -2.92 2.95 19.10
C ASN A 340 -3.29 4.10 18.16
N GLY A 341 -3.14 3.86 16.87
CA GLY A 341 -3.62 4.78 15.84
C GLY A 341 -5.13 4.72 15.64
N THR A 342 -5.65 5.61 14.81
CA THR A 342 -7.04 5.63 14.36
C THR A 342 -7.10 5.47 12.85
N VAL A 343 -8.08 4.71 12.39
CA VAL A 343 -8.43 4.54 10.98
C VAL A 343 -9.71 5.30 10.71
N TYR A 344 -9.74 6.11 9.66
CA TYR A 344 -10.91 6.83 9.15
C TYR A 344 -11.22 6.31 7.75
N HIS A 345 -12.45 5.89 7.50
CA HIS A 345 -12.93 5.42 6.20
C HIS A 345 -13.84 6.46 5.56
N PHE A 346 -13.52 6.85 4.33
CA PHE A 346 -14.28 7.82 3.55
C PHE A 346 -14.76 7.19 2.24
N ASP A 347 -15.94 7.60 1.77
CA ASP A 347 -16.37 7.30 0.41
C ASP A 347 -15.70 8.24 -0.61
N SER A 348 -15.92 7.95 -1.90
CA SER A 348 -15.40 8.77 -3.02
C SER A 348 -15.89 10.23 -3.03
N ASN A 349 -16.93 10.57 -2.26
CA ASN A 349 -17.48 11.91 -2.11
C ASN A 349 -16.96 12.63 -0.85
N TYR A 350 -15.98 12.04 -0.15
CA TYR A 350 -15.38 12.54 1.10
C TYR A 350 -16.34 12.50 2.30
N LYS A 351 -17.39 11.67 2.25
CA LYS A 351 -18.27 11.42 3.40
C LYS A 351 -17.58 10.38 4.29
N LEU A 352 -17.46 10.68 5.58
CA LEU A 352 -16.99 9.73 6.58
C LEU A 352 -18.00 8.59 6.71
N LEU A 353 -17.58 7.36 6.44
CA LEU A 353 -18.34 6.14 6.61
C LEU A 353 -18.19 5.60 8.03
N GLY A 354 -16.98 5.64 8.57
CA GLY A 354 -16.67 5.17 9.90
C GLY A 354 -15.29 5.58 10.40
N SER A 355 -15.05 5.40 11.69
CA SER A 355 -13.72 5.50 12.28
C SER A 355 -13.58 4.54 13.45
N PHE A 356 -12.38 3.95 13.59
CA PHE A 356 -12.12 2.96 14.63
C PHE A 356 -10.62 2.93 15.00
N THR A 357 -10.29 2.31 16.14
CA THR A 357 -8.92 2.12 16.56
C THR A 357 -8.21 1.06 15.68
N SER A 358 -6.96 1.32 15.31
CA SER A 358 -6.13 0.35 14.58
C SER A 358 -5.70 -0.86 15.42
N TRP A 359 -5.90 -0.82 16.74
CA TRP A 359 -5.43 -1.82 17.72
C TRP A 359 -3.92 -2.07 17.71
N GLY A 360 -3.16 -1.13 17.18
CA GLY A 360 -1.70 -1.15 17.19
C GLY A 360 -1.13 0.24 16.96
N GLN A 361 0.18 0.35 17.08
CA GLN A 361 0.90 1.60 16.88
C GLN A 361 1.22 1.79 15.40
N SER A 362 1.11 3.03 14.92
CA SER A 362 1.59 3.42 13.59
C SER A 362 0.94 2.60 12.47
N PRO A 363 -0.39 2.74 12.23
CA PRO A 363 -1.10 1.99 11.20
C PRO A 363 -0.63 2.40 9.80
N LYS A 364 0.12 1.50 9.16
CA LYS A 364 0.89 1.73 7.93
C LYS A 364 0.12 1.47 6.66
N LYS A 365 -0.79 0.50 6.68
CA LYS A 365 -1.54 0.07 5.50
C LYS A 365 -2.91 -0.45 5.91
N VAL A 366 -3.92 -0.12 5.14
CA VAL A 366 -5.25 -0.73 5.22
C VAL A 366 -5.54 -1.41 3.89
N VAL A 367 -6.04 -2.63 3.92
CA VAL A 367 -6.52 -3.35 2.73
C VAL A 367 -7.83 -4.03 3.04
N VAL A 368 -8.68 -4.24 2.03
CA VAL A 368 -9.94 -4.97 2.12
C VAL A 368 -9.85 -6.22 1.25
N MET A 369 -10.48 -7.33 1.69
CA MET A 369 -10.46 -8.61 0.98
C MET A 369 -11.78 -9.37 1.14
#